data_5221882e15f63937740d84b122a4afb1
#
_entry.id   5221882e15f63937740d84b122a4afb1
#
_cell.length_a   1.000
_cell.length_b   1.000
_cell.length_c   1.000
_cell.angle_alpha   90.00
_cell.angle_beta   90.00
_cell.angle_gamma   90.00
#
_symmetry.space_group_name_H-M   'P 1'
#
loop_
_entity.id
_entity.type
_entity.pdbx_description
1 polymer ?
#
loop_
_entity_poly.entity_id
_entity_poly.type
_entity_poly.pdbx_seq_one_letter_code
_entity_poly.pdbx_strand_id
1 'polypeptide(L)'
;MLLAVDIGNSTISTGLFGLDGELRFLASLDTDYRKTADQICVDLMNLFQLYHFRYEDVTDSILCSVVPPLNFMMEKALTRLLGKPPVVVGPGVKTGLNIRLAVQSQVGADIVADAVSALEQFTAPIITIDMGTATTIGVISEGRTYEGGLLLPGVNVSLEALSRRAAQLPAI
;
A
#
# COMPACT_ATOMS: atom_id res chain seq x y z
N MET A 1 5.65 18.88 0.83
CA MET A 1 5.97 17.46 0.96
C MET A 1 4.78 16.62 0.49
N LEU A 2 4.99 15.35 0.10
CA LEU A 2 3.95 14.40 -0.29
C LEU A 2 3.81 13.32 0.79
N LEU A 3 2.58 13.05 1.24
CA LEU A 3 2.28 11.96 2.16
C LEU A 3 1.70 10.78 1.36
N ALA A 4 2.37 9.65 1.40
CA ALA A 4 1.88 8.40 0.84
C ALA A 4 1.38 7.48 1.96
N VAL A 5 0.18 6.93 1.80
CA VAL A 5 -0.43 5.98 2.74
C VAL A 5 -0.81 4.74 1.97
N ASP A 6 -0.33 3.59 2.44
CA ASP A 6 -0.71 2.28 1.92
C ASP A 6 -1.40 1.47 3.01
N ILE A 7 -2.64 1.02 2.75
CA ILE A 7 -3.46 0.25 3.69
C ILE A 7 -3.49 -1.20 3.25
N GLY A 8 -2.63 -2.00 3.86
CA GLY A 8 -2.65 -3.46 3.77
C GLY A 8 -3.59 -4.10 4.80
N ASN A 9 -3.82 -5.41 4.67
CA ASN A 9 -4.71 -6.16 5.58
C ASN A 9 -4.17 -6.24 7.03
N SER A 10 -2.86 -6.17 7.21
CA SER A 10 -2.22 -6.27 8.54
C SER A 10 -1.59 -4.96 8.99
N THR A 11 -1.12 -4.13 8.05
CA THR A 11 -0.31 -2.96 8.36
C THR A 11 -0.72 -1.79 7.48
N ILE A 12 -0.75 -0.60 8.06
CA ILE A 12 -0.85 0.68 7.34
C ILE A 12 0.54 1.29 7.31
N SER A 13 1.12 1.39 6.12
CA SER A 13 2.41 2.06 5.90
C SER A 13 2.21 3.52 5.54
N THR A 14 3.00 4.39 6.14
CA THR A 14 2.92 5.84 5.94
C THR A 14 4.30 6.40 5.63
N GLY A 15 4.49 6.91 4.42
CA GLY A 15 5.76 7.50 3.96
C GLY A 15 5.62 9.00 3.69
N LEU A 16 6.54 9.78 4.19
CA LEU A 16 6.65 11.21 3.87
C LEU A 16 7.80 11.46 2.90
N PHE A 17 7.52 12.09 1.77
CA PHE A 17 8.50 12.40 0.73
C PHE A 17 8.69 13.91 0.60
N GLY A 18 9.95 14.32 0.45
CA GLY A 18 10.31 15.67 0.07
C GLY A 18 9.92 15.99 -1.38
N LEU A 19 9.96 17.27 -1.77
CA LEU A 19 9.75 17.67 -3.18
C LEU A 19 10.89 17.19 -4.10
N ASP A 20 12.02 16.81 -3.53
CA ASP A 20 13.15 16.16 -4.19
C ASP A 20 12.96 14.66 -4.43
N GLY A 21 11.83 14.09 -3.98
CA GLY A 21 11.50 12.66 -4.07
C GLY A 21 12.14 11.81 -2.97
N GLU A 22 12.95 12.39 -2.08
CA GLU A 22 13.61 11.66 -1.00
C GLU A 22 12.62 11.31 0.13
N LEU A 23 12.71 10.07 0.60
CA LEU A 23 11.94 9.59 1.75
C LEU A 23 12.45 10.24 3.04
N ARG A 24 11.60 10.98 3.74
CA ARG A 24 11.90 11.66 5.00
C ARG A 24 11.64 10.78 6.21
N PHE A 25 10.52 10.06 6.22
CA PHE A 25 10.27 8.98 7.17
C PHE A 25 9.38 7.91 6.56
N LEU A 26 9.49 6.70 7.11
CA LEU A 26 8.57 5.60 6.89
C LEU A 26 8.11 5.10 8.25
N ALA A 27 6.80 5.00 8.44
CA ALA A 27 6.19 4.52 9.66
C ALA A 27 5.14 3.45 9.36
N SER A 28 4.89 2.57 10.32
CA SER A 28 3.89 1.52 10.22
C SER A 28 2.95 1.56 11.41
N LEU A 29 1.66 1.38 11.14
CA LEU A 29 0.60 1.23 12.13
C LEU A 29 -0.12 -0.09 11.87
N ASP A 30 -0.72 -0.67 12.92
CA ASP A 30 -1.58 -1.83 12.75
C ASP A 30 -2.88 -1.47 12.03
N THR A 31 -3.35 -2.36 11.16
CA THR A 31 -4.65 -2.21 10.50
C THR A 31 -5.77 -2.57 11.47
N ASP A 32 -6.46 -1.57 12.02
CA ASP A 32 -7.66 -1.76 12.84
C ASP A 32 -8.89 -1.23 12.09
N TYR A 33 -9.76 -2.13 11.68
CA TYR A 33 -10.99 -1.84 10.91
C TYR A 33 -12.02 -1.01 11.68
N ARG A 34 -11.85 -0.84 13.00
CA ARG A 34 -12.77 -0.10 13.88
C ARG A 34 -12.37 1.35 14.08
N LYS A 35 -11.21 1.77 13.59
CA LYS A 35 -10.73 3.15 13.76
C LYS A 35 -11.65 4.14 13.07
N THR A 36 -12.01 5.17 13.80
CA THR A 36 -12.71 6.34 13.26
C THR A 36 -11.73 7.27 12.55
N ALA A 37 -12.26 8.16 11.69
CA ALA A 37 -11.41 9.17 11.04
C ALA A 37 -10.65 10.07 12.05
N ASP A 38 -11.24 10.35 13.22
CA ASP A 38 -10.58 11.15 14.26
C ASP A 38 -9.42 10.42 14.91
N GLN A 39 -9.56 9.11 15.16
CA GLN A 39 -8.45 8.29 15.67
C GLN A 39 -7.31 8.20 14.65
N ILE A 40 -7.63 8.03 13.37
CA ILE A 40 -6.62 8.05 12.30
C ILE A 40 -5.91 9.43 12.24
N CYS A 41 -6.63 10.55 12.37
CA CYS A 41 -6.01 11.88 12.45
C CYS A 41 -5.01 11.96 13.61
N VAL A 42 -5.40 11.47 14.80
CA VAL A 42 -4.52 11.48 15.97
C VAL A 42 -3.28 10.63 15.74
N ASP A 43 -3.44 9.43 15.16
CA ASP A 43 -2.31 8.54 14.84
C ASP A 43 -1.34 9.22 13.86
N LEU A 44 -1.85 9.80 12.77
CA LEU A 44 -1.02 10.51 11.80
C LEU A 44 -0.31 11.72 12.44
N MET A 45 -1.01 12.53 13.23
CA MET A 45 -0.40 13.67 13.94
C MET A 45 0.72 13.19 14.88
N ASN A 46 0.53 12.10 15.59
CA ASN A 46 1.56 11.50 16.46
C ASN A 46 2.78 11.03 15.66
N LEU A 47 2.59 10.46 14.46
CA LEU A 47 3.70 10.10 13.58
C LEU A 47 4.50 11.35 13.16
N PHE A 48 3.81 12.40 12.72
CA PHE A 48 4.47 13.66 12.36
C PHE A 48 5.27 14.22 13.53
N GLN A 49 4.70 14.22 14.73
CA GLN A 49 5.38 14.67 15.94
C GLN A 49 6.60 13.78 16.28
N LEU A 50 6.45 12.45 16.19
CA LEU A 50 7.51 11.48 16.49
C LEU A 50 8.72 11.66 15.57
N TYR A 51 8.48 11.93 14.30
CA TYR A 51 9.54 12.13 13.30
C TYR A 51 9.97 13.59 13.14
N HIS A 52 9.46 14.51 13.98
CA HIS A 52 9.79 15.94 13.98
C HIS A 52 9.46 16.69 12.68
N PHE A 53 8.37 16.28 12.02
CA PHE A 53 7.81 16.96 10.85
C PHE A 53 6.48 17.63 11.19
N ARG A 54 6.08 18.57 10.35
CA ARG A 54 4.78 19.24 10.47
C ARG A 54 3.86 18.77 9.35
N TYR A 55 2.63 18.40 9.70
CA TYR A 55 1.65 17.99 8.68
C TYR A 55 1.19 19.18 7.82
N GLU A 56 1.29 20.43 8.31
CA GLU A 56 1.00 21.65 7.56
C GLU A 56 1.96 21.86 6.36
N ASP A 57 3.12 21.24 6.36
CA ASP A 57 4.08 21.29 5.26
C ASP A 57 3.77 20.26 4.16
N VAL A 58 2.75 19.41 4.36
CA VAL A 58 2.28 18.44 3.37
C VAL A 58 1.38 19.15 2.37
N THR A 59 1.79 19.12 1.11
CA THR A 59 1.04 19.76 0.03
C THR A 59 0.05 18.82 -0.65
N ASP A 60 0.36 17.52 -0.68
CA ASP A 60 -0.41 16.49 -1.35
C ASP A 60 -0.37 15.18 -0.61
N SER A 61 -1.38 14.31 -0.85
CA SER A 61 -1.37 12.95 -0.35
C SER A 61 -1.90 11.96 -1.38
N ILE A 62 -1.38 10.73 -1.30
CA ILE A 62 -1.81 9.61 -2.12
C ILE A 62 -2.18 8.45 -1.19
N LEU A 63 -3.25 7.76 -1.51
CA LEU A 63 -3.78 6.62 -0.78
C LEU A 63 -3.83 5.40 -1.70
N CYS A 64 -3.08 4.36 -1.33
CA CYS A 64 -3.22 3.01 -1.85
C CYS A 64 -3.92 2.15 -0.79
N SER A 65 -4.83 1.27 -1.18
CA SER A 65 -5.53 0.43 -0.21
C SER A 65 -6.11 -0.83 -0.84
N VAL A 66 -5.96 -1.93 -0.11
CA VAL A 66 -6.66 -3.21 -0.37
C VAL A 66 -7.70 -3.51 0.72
N VAL A 67 -8.07 -2.50 1.52
CA VAL A 67 -9.00 -2.62 2.66
C VAL A 67 -10.17 -1.61 2.49
N PRO A 68 -11.17 -1.91 1.65
CA PRO A 68 -12.24 -0.98 1.34
C PRO A 68 -12.96 -0.36 2.55
N PRO A 69 -13.20 -1.10 3.67
CA PRO A 69 -13.85 -0.51 4.84
C PRO A 69 -13.11 0.68 5.47
N LEU A 70 -11.79 0.75 5.32
CA LEU A 70 -10.97 1.84 5.86
C LEU A 70 -10.80 3.02 4.91
N ASN A 71 -11.07 2.85 3.61
CA ASN A 71 -10.82 3.89 2.61
C ASN A 71 -11.52 5.19 2.97
N PHE A 72 -12.82 5.13 3.22
CA PHE A 72 -13.62 6.32 3.56
C PHE A 72 -13.11 7.03 4.83
N MET A 73 -12.71 6.25 5.86
CA MET A 73 -12.20 6.82 7.11
C MET A 73 -10.84 7.48 6.91
N MET A 74 -9.96 6.85 6.14
CA MET A 74 -8.63 7.41 5.82
C MET A 74 -8.74 8.65 4.93
N GLU A 75 -9.55 8.62 3.87
CA GLU A 75 -9.82 9.79 3.02
C GLU A 75 -10.34 10.97 3.84
N LYS A 76 -11.31 10.71 4.74
CA LYS A 76 -11.85 11.72 5.63
C LYS A 76 -10.80 12.27 6.60
N ALA A 77 -9.94 11.41 7.14
CA ALA A 77 -8.86 11.82 8.02
C ALA A 77 -7.83 12.68 7.29
N LEU A 78 -7.35 12.23 6.13
CA LEU A 78 -6.40 12.98 5.31
C LEU A 78 -6.97 14.33 4.86
N THR A 79 -8.24 14.35 4.41
CA THR A 79 -8.91 15.59 4.02
C THR A 79 -9.00 16.57 5.19
N ARG A 80 -9.32 16.08 6.40
CA ARG A 80 -9.41 16.93 7.60
C ARG A 80 -8.06 17.47 8.02
N LEU A 81 -7.02 16.61 7.98
CA LEU A 81 -5.67 16.95 8.44
C LEU A 81 -4.96 17.90 7.45
N LEU A 82 -5.12 17.66 6.15
CA LEU A 82 -4.37 18.35 5.09
C LEU A 82 -5.18 19.41 4.33
N GLY A 83 -6.49 19.50 4.61
CA GLY A 83 -7.38 20.47 3.96
C GLY A 83 -7.83 20.10 2.56
N LYS A 84 -7.37 18.95 2.01
CA LYS A 84 -7.77 18.46 0.69
C LYS A 84 -7.78 16.92 0.64
N PRO A 85 -8.62 16.32 -0.23
CA PRO A 85 -8.70 14.87 -0.36
C PRO A 85 -7.42 14.30 -0.99
N PRO A 86 -7.03 13.05 -0.62
CA PRO A 86 -5.92 12.35 -1.25
C PRO A 86 -6.25 11.94 -2.69
N VAL A 87 -5.22 11.70 -3.49
CA VAL A 87 -5.36 10.92 -4.73
C VAL A 87 -5.47 9.44 -4.32
N VAL A 88 -6.58 8.80 -4.65
CA VAL A 88 -6.79 7.38 -4.34
C VAL A 88 -6.36 6.53 -5.52
N VAL A 89 -5.42 5.60 -5.31
CA VAL A 89 -4.98 4.65 -6.34
C VAL A 89 -6.14 3.68 -6.64
N GLY A 90 -6.59 3.68 -7.87
CA GLY A 90 -7.74 2.87 -8.27
C GLY A 90 -8.16 3.13 -9.72
N PRO A 91 -9.35 2.60 -10.11
CA PRO A 91 -9.86 2.78 -11.47
C PRO A 91 -9.93 4.27 -11.86
N GLY A 92 -9.37 4.61 -13.01
CA GLY A 92 -9.37 5.97 -13.56
C GLY A 92 -8.11 6.78 -13.24
N VAL A 93 -7.25 6.35 -12.32
CA VAL A 93 -5.95 6.98 -12.11
C VAL A 93 -5.00 6.60 -13.24
N LYS A 94 -4.41 7.61 -13.87
CA LYS A 94 -3.45 7.40 -14.97
C LYS A 94 -2.07 7.06 -14.39
N THR A 95 -1.79 5.79 -14.24
CA THR A 95 -0.50 5.29 -13.72
C THR A 95 0.55 5.05 -14.82
N GLY A 96 0.15 5.10 -16.08
CA GLY A 96 1.00 4.72 -17.20
C GLY A 96 1.26 3.22 -17.31
N LEU A 97 0.59 2.39 -16.50
CA LEU A 97 0.64 0.93 -16.57
C LEU A 97 -0.51 0.43 -17.46
N ASN A 98 -0.18 -0.41 -18.43
CA ASN A 98 -1.17 -1.16 -19.17
C ASN A 98 -1.50 -2.45 -18.44
N ILE A 99 -2.78 -2.79 -18.29
CA ILE A 99 -3.22 -4.02 -17.60
C ILE A 99 -3.87 -4.93 -18.63
N ARG A 100 -3.25 -6.09 -18.90
CA ARG A 100 -3.73 -7.10 -19.85
C ARG A 100 -4.41 -8.25 -19.12
N LEU A 101 -5.50 -7.94 -18.43
CA LEU A 101 -6.34 -8.94 -17.78
C LEU A 101 -7.78 -8.84 -18.28
N ALA A 102 -8.48 -9.97 -18.29
CA ALA A 102 -9.89 -10.03 -18.70
C ALA A 102 -10.76 -9.11 -17.83
N VAL A 103 -10.43 -8.98 -16.54
CA VAL A 103 -11.12 -8.12 -15.57
C VAL A 103 -10.08 -7.25 -14.87
N GLN A 104 -9.85 -6.07 -15.41
CA GLN A 104 -8.84 -5.13 -14.89
C GLN A 104 -9.10 -4.67 -13.46
N SER A 105 -10.36 -4.60 -13.04
CA SER A 105 -10.75 -4.21 -11.67
C SER A 105 -10.42 -5.25 -10.60
N GLN A 106 -9.92 -6.42 -10.97
CA GLN A 106 -9.44 -7.44 -10.02
C GLN A 106 -7.98 -7.24 -9.62
N VAL A 107 -7.25 -6.32 -10.28
CA VAL A 107 -5.89 -5.98 -9.86
C VAL A 107 -5.96 -5.09 -8.64
N GLY A 108 -5.35 -5.52 -7.54
CA GLY A 108 -5.23 -4.71 -6.33
C GLY A 108 -4.45 -3.42 -6.58
N ALA A 109 -4.77 -2.39 -5.81
CA ALA A 109 -4.06 -1.11 -5.90
C ALA A 109 -2.57 -1.24 -5.54
N ASP A 110 -2.25 -2.14 -4.61
CA ASP A 110 -0.91 -2.55 -4.21
C ASP A 110 -0.09 -3.09 -5.40
N ILE A 111 -0.66 -4.04 -6.15
CA ILE A 111 -0.02 -4.61 -7.36
C ILE A 111 0.26 -3.53 -8.40
N VAL A 112 -0.65 -2.58 -8.56
CA VAL A 112 -0.45 -1.44 -9.47
C VAL A 112 0.69 -0.55 -8.99
N ALA A 113 0.74 -0.24 -7.70
CA ALA A 113 1.79 0.58 -7.09
C ALA A 113 3.17 -0.09 -7.24
N ASP A 114 3.26 -1.39 -6.94
CA ASP A 114 4.49 -2.19 -7.10
C ASP A 114 4.98 -2.22 -8.54
N ALA A 115 4.07 -2.46 -9.49
CA ALA A 115 4.41 -2.51 -10.91
C ALA A 115 4.92 -1.16 -11.43
N VAL A 116 4.29 -0.06 -11.01
CA VAL A 116 4.72 1.29 -11.38
C VAL A 116 6.08 1.60 -10.75
N SER A 117 6.27 1.30 -9.47
CA SER A 117 7.54 1.51 -8.77
C SER A 117 8.69 0.71 -9.40
N ALA A 118 8.42 -0.55 -9.76
CA ALA A 118 9.41 -1.39 -10.43
C ALA A 118 9.81 -0.84 -11.80
N LEU A 119 8.85 -0.32 -12.57
CA LEU A 119 9.11 0.27 -13.89
C LEU A 119 9.88 1.59 -13.85
N GLU A 120 9.87 2.30 -12.74
CA GLU A 120 10.69 3.51 -12.55
C GLU A 120 12.15 3.16 -12.20
N GLN A 121 12.40 1.97 -11.67
CA GLN A 121 13.71 1.54 -11.19
C GLN A 121 14.41 0.55 -12.14
N PHE A 122 13.64 -0.24 -12.89
CA PHE A 122 14.16 -1.33 -13.71
C PHE A 122 13.56 -1.30 -15.12
N THR A 123 14.31 -1.91 -16.04
CA THR A 123 13.83 -2.10 -17.43
C THR A 123 13.08 -3.41 -17.55
N ALA A 124 11.89 -3.37 -18.18
CA ALA A 124 11.11 -4.57 -18.46
C ALA A 124 11.86 -5.51 -19.45
N PRO A 125 11.66 -6.85 -19.39
CA PRO A 125 10.66 -7.54 -18.56
C PRO A 125 11.06 -7.62 -17.08
N ILE A 126 10.06 -7.53 -16.18
CA ILE A 126 10.25 -7.53 -14.72
C ILE A 126 9.34 -8.57 -14.10
N ILE A 127 9.84 -9.25 -13.06
CA ILE A 127 9.03 -10.03 -12.12
C ILE A 127 9.06 -9.31 -10.79
N THR A 128 7.90 -8.94 -10.28
CA THR A 128 7.75 -8.40 -8.92
C THR A 128 7.38 -9.52 -7.97
N ILE A 129 7.93 -9.51 -6.76
CA ILE A 129 7.56 -10.43 -5.68
C ILE A 129 7.35 -9.58 -4.43
N ASP A 130 6.08 -9.49 -3.99
CA ASP A 130 5.72 -8.89 -2.71
C ASP A 130 5.40 -9.97 -1.69
N MET A 131 6.04 -9.90 -0.51
CA MET A 131 5.94 -10.91 0.56
C MET A 131 5.20 -10.32 1.77
N GLY A 132 3.90 -10.12 1.61
CA GLY A 132 2.99 -9.62 2.64
C GLY A 132 2.16 -10.72 3.32
N THR A 133 0.94 -10.38 3.72
CA THR A 133 -0.09 -11.32 4.20
C THR A 133 -0.38 -12.39 3.15
N ALA A 134 -0.42 -12.00 1.89
CA ALA A 134 -0.29 -12.88 0.74
C ALA A 134 1.08 -12.64 0.08
N THR A 135 1.63 -13.65 -0.59
CA THR A 135 2.76 -13.45 -1.49
C THR A 135 2.20 -13.27 -2.89
N THR A 136 2.43 -12.10 -3.48
CA THR A 136 2.04 -11.81 -4.87
C THR A 136 3.25 -11.84 -5.77
N ILE A 137 3.11 -12.49 -6.94
CA ILE A 137 4.14 -12.51 -7.98
C ILE A 137 3.53 -11.90 -9.22
N GLY A 138 4.06 -10.78 -9.69
CA GLY A 138 3.59 -10.06 -10.87
C GLY A 138 4.57 -10.16 -12.03
N VAL A 139 4.05 -10.17 -13.25
CA VAL A 139 4.85 -10.17 -14.48
C VAL A 139 4.54 -8.91 -15.28
N ILE A 140 5.57 -8.14 -15.57
CA ILE A 140 5.49 -6.90 -16.34
C ILE A 140 6.34 -7.09 -17.60
N SER A 141 5.70 -7.04 -18.76
CA SER A 141 6.36 -7.14 -20.05
C SER A 141 6.74 -5.76 -20.61
N GLU A 142 7.40 -5.76 -21.76
CA GLU A 142 7.73 -4.56 -22.51
C GLU A 142 6.48 -3.70 -22.77
N GLY A 143 6.66 -2.40 -22.97
CA GLY A 143 5.55 -1.45 -23.17
C GLY A 143 4.75 -1.17 -21.88
N ARG A 144 5.36 -1.35 -20.69
CA ARG A 144 4.75 -1.09 -19.38
C ARG A 144 3.45 -1.89 -19.18
N THR A 145 3.46 -3.17 -19.54
CA THR A 145 2.25 -4.01 -19.54
C THR A 145 2.31 -5.05 -18.43
N TYR A 146 1.35 -4.98 -17.48
CA TYR A 146 1.12 -6.03 -16.49
C TYR A 146 0.34 -7.18 -17.14
N GLU A 147 0.99 -8.33 -17.27
CA GLU A 147 0.45 -9.52 -17.95
C GLU A 147 -0.39 -10.40 -17.02
N GLY A 148 -0.21 -10.25 -15.72
CA GLY A 148 -0.85 -11.05 -14.70
C GLY A 148 0.13 -11.52 -13.63
N GLY A 149 -0.32 -12.42 -12.77
CA GLY A 149 0.51 -12.90 -11.68
C GLY A 149 -0.07 -14.09 -10.93
N LEU A 150 0.60 -14.44 -9.85
CA LEU A 150 0.21 -15.50 -8.92
C LEU A 150 -0.07 -14.89 -7.55
N LEU A 151 -1.06 -15.42 -6.88
CA LEU A 151 -1.36 -15.11 -5.48
C LEU A 151 -1.21 -16.39 -4.65
N LEU A 152 -0.33 -16.33 -3.67
CA LEU A 152 0.01 -17.42 -2.76
C LEU A 152 -0.23 -16.98 -1.31
N PRO A 153 -0.47 -17.89 -0.37
CA PRO A 153 -0.45 -17.53 1.04
C PRO A 153 0.92 -16.95 1.43
N GLY A 154 0.92 -15.90 2.24
CA GLY A 154 2.16 -15.36 2.80
C GLY A 154 2.85 -16.32 3.75
N VAL A 155 4.11 -16.05 4.08
CA VAL A 155 4.94 -16.95 4.92
C VAL A 155 4.28 -17.21 6.28
N ASN A 156 3.85 -16.16 6.98
CA ASN A 156 3.23 -16.30 8.31
C ASN A 156 1.92 -17.08 8.24
N VAL A 157 1.07 -16.80 7.26
CA VAL A 157 -0.20 -17.53 7.05
C VAL A 157 0.07 -19.00 6.77
N SER A 158 1.09 -19.31 5.95
CA SER A 158 1.50 -20.68 5.66
C SER A 158 2.00 -21.40 6.90
N LEU A 159 2.86 -20.77 7.70
CA LEU A 159 3.40 -21.32 8.95
C LEU A 159 2.30 -21.59 9.97
N GLU A 160 1.39 -20.63 10.17
CA GLU A 160 0.24 -20.82 11.06
C GLU A 160 -0.66 -21.99 10.60
N ALA A 161 -0.93 -22.07 9.30
CA ALA A 161 -1.75 -23.15 8.75
C ALA A 161 -1.09 -24.52 8.95
N LEU A 162 0.23 -24.61 8.76
CA LEU A 162 1.02 -25.82 9.00
C LEU A 162 1.03 -26.20 10.48
N SER A 163 1.31 -25.25 11.38
CA SER A 163 1.32 -25.50 12.83
C SER A 163 -0.04 -25.97 13.36
N ARG A 164 -1.13 -25.45 12.82
CA ARG A 164 -2.48 -25.88 13.23
C ARG A 164 -2.91 -27.23 12.68
N ARG A 165 -2.37 -27.68 11.55
CA ARG A 165 -2.83 -28.89 10.85
C ARG A 165 -1.86 -30.06 10.91
N ALA A 166 -0.59 -29.85 11.19
CA ALA A 166 0.43 -30.88 11.26
C ALA A 166 0.76 -31.18 12.72
N ALA A 167 0.18 -32.27 13.26
CA ALA A 167 0.28 -32.64 14.67
C ALA A 167 1.72 -32.87 15.20
N GLN A 168 2.70 -33.01 14.31
CA GLN A 168 4.09 -33.28 14.67
C GLN A 168 5.05 -32.11 14.36
N LEU A 169 4.56 -31.00 13.77
CA LEU A 169 5.40 -29.83 13.54
C LEU A 169 5.37 -28.93 14.80
N PRO A 170 6.54 -28.53 15.31
CA PRO A 170 6.59 -27.53 16.37
C PRO A 170 5.99 -26.22 15.88
N ALA A 171 5.47 -25.42 16.81
CA ALA A 171 5.13 -24.03 16.51
C ALA A 171 6.44 -23.28 16.17
N ILE A 172 6.47 -22.69 15.00
CA ILE A 172 7.62 -21.94 14.48
C ILE A 172 7.34 -20.46 14.64
#